data_474e7873b30742992a5638a339b0811a
#
_entry.id   474e7873b30742992a5638a339b0811a
#
_cell.length_a   1.000
_cell.length_b   1.000
_cell.length_c   1.000
_cell.angle_alpha   90.00
_cell.angle_beta   90.00
_cell.angle_gamma   90.00
#
_symmetry.space_group_name_H-M   'P 1'
#
loop_
_entity.id
_entity.type
_entity.pdbx_description
1 polymer ?
#
loop_
_entity_poly.entity_id
_entity_poly.type
_entity_poly.pdbx_seq_one_letter_code
_entity_poly.pdbx_strand_id
1 'polypeptide(L)'
;MRERDEQAFQRKKAEIMEACFNCYAENGLTGTGIQALADACGLSKASLYTYFDTLDDLIVQSTAYCMSKVEDDFMRLAPISPQDIQRFIDEVPYWTAKRHGKKYRLMYQVYTHPKYIEHGKRFFAGVTERYSAYARQMEPHLGIPCEVLTPLIFIFVRAAVHYALFEDEYYLKSQMDVLKLSVSLLSKQYRKEGQP
;
A
#
# COMPACT_ATOMS: atom_id res chain seq x y z
N MET A 1 -30.79 8.26 -13.33
CA MET A 1 -29.52 8.37 -14.07
C MET A 1 -29.29 7.07 -14.81
N ARG A 2 -28.95 7.07 -16.10
CA ARG A 2 -28.73 5.82 -16.84
C ARG A 2 -27.41 5.18 -16.37
N GLU A 3 -27.33 3.85 -16.37
CA GLU A 3 -26.14 3.10 -15.93
C GLU A 3 -24.84 3.57 -16.61
N ARG A 4 -24.91 3.95 -17.89
CA ARG A 4 -23.76 4.55 -18.62
C ARG A 4 -23.30 5.88 -18.05
N ASP A 5 -24.22 6.69 -17.56
CA ASP A 5 -23.89 8.01 -16.98
C ASP A 5 -23.21 7.84 -15.61
N GLU A 6 -23.64 6.86 -14.82
CA GLU A 6 -23.00 6.51 -13.55
C GLU A 6 -21.57 5.97 -13.77
N GLN A 7 -21.39 5.05 -14.71
CA GLN A 7 -20.07 4.52 -15.02
C GLN A 7 -19.11 5.60 -15.53
N ALA A 8 -19.60 6.53 -16.35
CA ALA A 8 -18.81 7.66 -16.83
C ALA A 8 -18.42 8.60 -15.65
N PHE A 9 -19.34 8.86 -14.73
CA PHE A 9 -19.10 9.65 -13.53
C PHE A 9 -18.02 8.99 -12.64
N GLN A 10 -18.16 7.70 -12.33
CA GLN A 10 -17.20 6.98 -11.49
C GLN A 10 -15.81 6.91 -12.13
N ARG A 11 -15.72 6.71 -13.43
CA ARG A 11 -14.45 6.76 -14.15
C ARG A 11 -13.80 8.15 -14.04
N LYS A 12 -14.58 9.22 -14.27
CA LYS A 12 -14.05 10.59 -14.15
C LYS A 12 -13.63 10.90 -12.73
N LYS A 13 -14.40 10.48 -11.73
CA LYS A 13 -14.04 10.60 -10.31
C LYS A 13 -12.71 9.91 -10.00
N ALA A 14 -12.48 8.71 -10.54
CA ALA A 14 -11.23 7.98 -10.39
C ALA A 14 -10.03 8.73 -10.99
N GLU A 15 -10.18 9.27 -12.21
CA GLU A 15 -9.15 10.12 -12.85
C GLU A 15 -8.79 11.35 -12.00
N ILE A 16 -9.80 12.00 -11.44
CA ILE A 16 -9.62 13.16 -10.55
C ILE A 16 -8.86 12.75 -9.28
N MET A 17 -9.25 11.64 -8.65
CA MET A 17 -8.56 11.12 -7.47
C MET A 17 -7.08 10.86 -7.74
N GLU A 18 -6.74 10.26 -8.88
CA GLU A 18 -5.33 10.02 -9.25
C GLU A 18 -4.58 11.32 -9.49
N ALA A 19 -5.14 12.26 -10.24
CA ALA A 19 -4.50 13.54 -10.52
C ALA A 19 -4.26 14.35 -9.24
N CYS A 20 -5.27 14.43 -8.36
CA CYS A 20 -5.14 15.14 -7.08
C CYS A 20 -4.14 14.48 -6.14
N PHE A 21 -4.17 13.15 -6.02
CA PHE A 21 -3.21 12.42 -5.19
C PHE A 21 -1.78 12.61 -5.68
N ASN A 22 -1.54 12.55 -6.98
CA ASN A 22 -0.22 12.79 -7.55
C ASN A 22 0.24 14.24 -7.33
N CYS A 23 -0.67 15.22 -7.50
CA CYS A 23 -0.39 16.62 -7.21
C CYS A 23 0.06 16.83 -5.75
N TYR A 24 -0.64 16.22 -4.79
CA TYR A 24 -0.24 16.23 -3.37
C TYR A 24 1.08 15.52 -3.12
N ALA A 25 1.31 14.36 -3.77
CA ALA A 25 2.54 13.60 -3.59
C ALA A 25 3.79 14.34 -4.11
N GLU A 26 3.63 15.19 -5.14
CA GLU A 26 4.72 16.00 -5.69
C GLU A 26 4.95 17.30 -4.90
N ASN A 27 3.89 17.99 -4.49
CA ASN A 27 3.98 19.34 -3.95
C ASN A 27 3.82 19.42 -2.41
N GLY A 28 3.47 18.29 -1.78
CA GLY A 28 3.16 18.21 -0.36
C GLY A 28 1.74 18.64 -0.02
N LEU A 29 1.26 18.16 1.13
CA LEU A 29 -0.11 18.39 1.58
C LEU A 29 -0.40 19.86 1.89
N THR A 30 0.55 20.56 2.54
CA THR A 30 0.41 21.97 2.93
C THR A 30 0.67 22.96 1.79
N GLY A 31 1.42 22.53 0.77
CA GLY A 31 1.75 23.36 -0.39
C GLY A 31 0.70 23.34 -1.52
N THR A 32 -0.31 22.46 -1.42
CA THR A 32 -1.26 22.21 -2.50
C THR A 32 -2.63 22.76 -2.17
N GLY A 33 -2.98 23.89 -2.77
CA GLY A 33 -4.30 24.51 -2.65
C GLY A 33 -5.30 23.97 -3.69
N ILE A 34 -6.59 24.27 -3.50
CA ILE A 34 -7.69 23.83 -4.38
C ILE A 34 -7.49 24.25 -5.85
N GLN A 35 -6.82 25.37 -6.12
CA GLN A 35 -6.53 25.79 -7.48
C GLN A 35 -5.57 24.83 -8.16
N ALA A 36 -4.47 24.48 -7.51
CA ALA A 36 -3.50 23.52 -8.05
C ALA A 36 -4.13 22.15 -8.34
N LEU A 37 -5.06 21.70 -7.50
CA LEU A 37 -5.80 20.45 -7.71
C LEU A 37 -6.74 20.54 -8.91
N ALA A 38 -7.47 21.63 -9.03
CA ALA A 38 -8.37 21.88 -10.16
C ALA A 38 -7.59 21.91 -11.49
N ASP A 39 -6.45 22.63 -11.49
CA ASP A 39 -5.56 22.73 -12.66
C ASP A 39 -4.96 21.35 -13.02
N ALA A 40 -4.54 20.56 -12.04
CA ALA A 40 -4.03 19.19 -12.26
C ALA A 40 -5.07 18.26 -12.90
N CYS A 41 -6.37 18.52 -12.67
CA CYS A 41 -7.47 17.75 -13.24
C CYS A 41 -8.00 18.32 -14.55
N GLY A 42 -7.53 19.50 -14.98
CA GLY A 42 -8.12 20.26 -16.10
C GLY A 42 -9.57 20.70 -15.84
N LEU A 43 -9.91 21.01 -14.58
CA LEU A 43 -11.26 21.36 -14.14
C LEU A 43 -11.30 22.75 -13.50
N SER A 44 -12.50 23.34 -13.43
CA SER A 44 -12.77 24.47 -12.52
C SER A 44 -12.90 23.98 -11.07
N LYS A 45 -12.67 24.87 -10.09
CA LYS A 45 -12.95 24.56 -8.67
C LYS A 45 -14.39 24.12 -8.45
N ALA A 46 -15.34 24.78 -9.09
CA ALA A 46 -16.76 24.42 -8.99
C ALA A 46 -17.01 23.00 -9.54
N SER A 47 -16.39 22.64 -10.66
CA SER A 47 -16.49 21.28 -11.24
C SER A 47 -15.89 20.22 -10.31
N LEU A 48 -14.81 20.54 -9.58
CA LEU A 48 -14.21 19.61 -8.63
C LEU A 48 -15.19 19.27 -7.51
N TYR A 49 -15.89 20.27 -6.99
CA TYR A 49 -16.91 20.09 -5.95
C TYR A 49 -18.20 19.37 -6.42
N THR A 50 -18.38 19.06 -7.70
CA THR A 50 -19.43 18.14 -8.16
C THR A 50 -19.10 16.67 -7.88
N TYR A 51 -17.82 16.35 -7.62
CA TYR A 51 -17.36 14.99 -7.34
C TYR A 51 -17.05 14.74 -5.86
N PHE A 52 -16.78 15.80 -5.09
CA PHE A 52 -16.37 15.71 -3.67
C PHE A 52 -17.01 16.84 -2.88
N ASP A 53 -17.62 16.50 -1.75
CA ASP A 53 -18.33 17.46 -0.91
C ASP A 53 -17.40 18.48 -0.26
N THR A 54 -16.20 18.03 0.10
CA THR A 54 -15.18 18.86 0.75
C THR A 54 -13.77 18.50 0.25
N LEU A 55 -12.80 19.39 0.53
CA LEU A 55 -11.39 19.12 0.28
C LEU A 55 -10.88 17.93 1.12
N ASP A 56 -11.39 17.78 2.33
CA ASP A 56 -11.06 16.64 3.19
C ASP A 56 -11.55 15.32 2.62
N ASP A 57 -12.74 15.32 2.07
CA ASP A 57 -13.33 14.18 1.40
C ASP A 57 -12.49 13.78 0.17
N LEU A 58 -12.09 14.77 -0.64
CA LEU A 58 -11.18 14.55 -1.75
C LEU A 58 -9.85 13.92 -1.30
N ILE A 59 -9.19 14.48 -0.27
CA ILE A 59 -7.90 13.98 0.25
C ILE A 59 -8.03 12.51 0.70
N VAL A 60 -9.05 12.22 1.50
CA VAL A 60 -9.25 10.87 2.07
C VAL A 60 -9.57 9.85 0.99
N GLN A 61 -10.52 10.15 0.10
CA GLN A 61 -10.91 9.25 -0.98
C GLN A 61 -9.76 9.03 -1.97
N SER A 62 -9.05 10.08 -2.37
CA SER A 62 -7.89 10.00 -3.27
C SER A 62 -6.78 9.15 -2.65
N THR A 63 -6.49 9.33 -1.35
CA THR A 63 -5.47 8.55 -0.65
C THR A 63 -5.86 7.07 -0.60
N ALA A 64 -7.08 6.75 -0.18
CA ALA A 64 -7.56 5.37 -0.12
C ALA A 64 -7.53 4.69 -1.49
N TYR A 65 -8.04 5.36 -2.52
CA TYR A 65 -8.09 4.84 -3.88
C TYR A 65 -6.69 4.59 -4.47
N CYS A 66 -5.79 5.57 -4.36
CA CYS A 66 -4.45 5.43 -4.94
C CYS A 66 -3.57 4.45 -4.16
N MET A 67 -3.71 4.40 -2.83
CA MET A 67 -2.98 3.42 -2.02
C MET A 67 -3.51 2.01 -2.20
N SER A 68 -4.80 1.81 -2.45
CA SER A 68 -5.32 0.50 -2.86
C SER A 68 -4.65 0.00 -4.14
N LYS A 69 -4.41 0.87 -5.13
CA LYS A 69 -3.65 0.51 -6.34
C LYS A 69 -2.18 0.18 -6.05
N VAL A 70 -1.56 0.89 -5.11
CA VAL A 70 -0.18 0.56 -4.67
C VAL A 70 -0.14 -0.83 -4.04
N GLU A 71 -1.12 -1.16 -3.20
CA GLU A 71 -1.25 -2.49 -2.62
C GLU A 71 -1.52 -3.57 -3.68
N ASP A 72 -2.32 -3.26 -4.71
CA ASP A 72 -2.54 -4.17 -5.86
C ASP A 72 -1.25 -4.41 -6.64
N ASP A 73 -0.44 -3.37 -6.87
CA ASP A 73 0.88 -3.50 -7.51
C ASP A 73 1.81 -4.40 -6.68
N PHE A 74 1.83 -4.20 -5.36
CA PHE A 74 2.62 -5.01 -4.43
C PHE A 74 2.17 -6.48 -4.43
N MET A 75 0.87 -6.74 -4.31
CA MET A 75 0.32 -8.10 -4.31
C MET A 75 0.53 -8.85 -5.63
N ARG A 76 0.62 -8.15 -6.76
CA ARG A 76 0.99 -8.77 -8.06
C ARG A 76 2.43 -9.27 -8.11
N LEU A 77 3.31 -8.69 -7.29
CA LEU A 77 4.71 -9.12 -7.16
C LEU A 77 4.89 -10.21 -6.12
N ALA A 78 3.90 -10.40 -5.23
CA ALA A 78 3.99 -11.37 -4.15
C ALA A 78 4.25 -12.78 -4.70
N PRO A 79 5.23 -13.52 -4.15
CA PRO A 79 5.62 -14.82 -4.67
C PRO A 79 4.50 -15.84 -4.50
N ILE A 80 4.31 -16.67 -5.51
CA ILE A 80 3.36 -17.79 -5.49
C ILE A 80 4.06 -19.13 -5.22
N SER A 81 5.39 -19.11 -5.17
CA SER A 81 6.21 -20.29 -4.89
C SER A 81 7.31 -19.97 -3.88
N PRO A 82 7.75 -20.97 -3.05
CA PRO A 82 8.85 -20.77 -2.12
C PRO A 82 10.18 -20.35 -2.77
N GLN A 83 10.41 -20.76 -4.00
CA GLN A 83 11.64 -20.48 -4.76
C GLN A 83 11.81 -18.98 -5.07
N ASP A 84 10.68 -18.27 -5.21
CA ASP A 84 10.67 -16.84 -5.54
C ASP A 84 10.80 -15.91 -4.33
N ILE A 85 10.63 -16.46 -3.11
CA ILE A 85 10.60 -15.66 -1.86
C ILE A 85 11.92 -14.91 -1.66
N GLN A 86 13.06 -15.56 -1.88
CA GLN A 86 14.37 -14.94 -1.68
C GLN A 86 14.54 -13.72 -2.58
N ARG A 87 14.25 -13.89 -3.87
CA ARG A 87 14.31 -12.82 -4.85
C ARG A 87 13.33 -11.68 -4.53
N PHE A 88 12.12 -12.03 -4.11
CA PHE A 88 11.12 -11.05 -3.69
C PHE A 88 11.62 -10.20 -2.52
N ILE A 89 12.19 -10.82 -1.49
CA ILE A 89 12.74 -10.14 -0.32
C ILE A 89 13.91 -9.21 -0.72
N ASP A 90 14.74 -9.62 -1.69
CA ASP A 90 15.91 -8.85 -2.10
C ASP A 90 15.59 -7.68 -3.03
N GLU A 91 14.61 -7.81 -3.92
CA GLU A 91 14.37 -6.84 -5.01
C GLU A 91 13.20 -5.89 -4.73
N VAL A 92 12.11 -6.39 -4.12
CA VAL A 92 10.86 -5.64 -4.03
C VAL A 92 10.93 -4.41 -3.13
N PRO A 93 11.68 -4.35 -2.03
CA PRO A 93 11.84 -3.11 -1.27
C PRO A 93 12.39 -1.95 -2.10
N TYR A 94 13.39 -2.20 -2.93
CA TYR A 94 13.99 -1.18 -3.81
C TYR A 94 13.03 -0.74 -4.92
N TRP A 95 12.35 -1.72 -5.53
CA TRP A 95 11.31 -1.44 -6.52
C TRP A 95 10.19 -0.58 -5.92
N THR A 96 9.73 -0.94 -4.71
CA THR A 96 8.69 -0.22 -3.97
C THR A 96 9.10 1.22 -3.68
N ALA A 97 10.31 1.43 -3.19
CA ALA A 97 10.84 2.76 -2.90
C ALA A 97 10.90 3.63 -4.16
N LYS A 98 11.48 3.09 -5.24
CA LYS A 98 11.61 3.81 -6.51
C LYS A 98 10.26 4.19 -7.13
N ARG A 99 9.28 3.29 -7.07
CA ARG A 99 7.99 3.45 -7.74
C ARG A 99 6.95 4.19 -6.90
N HIS A 100 6.95 3.97 -5.59
CA HIS A 100 5.87 4.39 -4.70
C HIS A 100 6.31 5.23 -3.49
N GLY A 101 7.60 5.57 -3.35
CA GLY A 101 8.12 6.28 -2.17
C GLY A 101 7.38 7.58 -1.85
N LYS A 102 7.13 8.44 -2.86
CA LYS A 102 6.36 9.68 -2.68
C LYS A 102 4.91 9.42 -2.23
N LYS A 103 4.29 8.34 -2.73
CA LYS A 103 2.91 7.95 -2.38
C LYS A 103 2.83 7.47 -0.93
N TYR A 104 3.79 6.69 -0.47
CA TYR A 104 3.87 6.28 0.94
C TYR A 104 4.08 7.49 1.86
N ARG A 105 4.94 8.44 1.49
CA ARG A 105 5.15 9.67 2.26
C ARG A 105 3.85 10.45 2.43
N LEU A 106 3.10 10.66 1.35
CA LEU A 106 1.80 11.33 1.41
C LEU A 106 0.78 10.54 2.25
N MET A 107 0.69 9.23 2.04
CA MET A 107 -0.21 8.37 2.82
C MET A 107 0.03 8.52 4.32
N TYR A 108 1.30 8.48 4.75
CA TYR A 108 1.62 8.66 6.17
C TYR A 108 1.24 10.07 6.67
N GLN A 109 1.51 11.12 5.89
CA GLN A 109 1.07 12.48 6.26
C GLN A 109 -0.45 12.57 6.44
N VAL A 110 -1.23 11.94 5.57
CA VAL A 110 -2.70 11.93 5.67
C VAL A 110 -3.16 11.06 6.84
N TYR A 111 -2.75 9.80 6.89
CA TYR A 111 -3.32 8.83 7.84
C TYR A 111 -2.79 8.94 9.27
N THR A 112 -1.69 9.66 9.51
CA THR A 112 -1.24 10.00 10.86
C THR A 112 -1.78 11.35 11.36
N HIS A 113 -2.40 12.15 10.48
CA HIS A 113 -3.03 13.40 10.88
C HIS A 113 -4.26 13.12 11.76
N PRO A 114 -4.43 13.77 12.93
CA PRO A 114 -5.53 13.49 13.87
C PRO A 114 -6.92 13.51 13.22
N LYS A 115 -7.15 14.40 12.25
CA LYS A 115 -8.41 14.53 11.52
C LYS A 115 -8.78 13.31 10.69
N TYR A 116 -7.78 12.55 10.20
CA TYR A 116 -7.99 11.46 9.24
C TYR A 116 -7.60 10.09 9.78
N ILE A 117 -7.18 9.99 11.03
CA ILE A 117 -6.64 8.76 11.62
C ILE A 117 -7.61 7.57 11.55
N GLU A 118 -8.91 7.82 11.69
CA GLU A 118 -9.91 6.75 11.58
C GLU A 118 -10.03 6.18 10.15
N HIS A 119 -9.75 6.99 9.13
CA HIS A 119 -9.65 6.51 7.75
C HIS A 119 -8.40 5.65 7.56
N GLY A 120 -7.27 6.05 8.16
CA GLY A 120 -6.05 5.24 8.18
C GLY A 120 -6.26 3.89 8.86
N LYS A 121 -6.90 3.85 10.02
CA LYS A 121 -7.22 2.59 10.72
C LYS A 121 -8.04 1.64 9.85
N ARG A 122 -9.09 2.15 9.18
CA ARG A 122 -9.93 1.34 8.27
C ARG A 122 -9.14 0.82 7.07
N PHE A 123 -8.30 1.69 6.47
CA PHE A 123 -7.43 1.28 5.36
C PHE A 123 -6.51 0.14 5.78
N PHE A 124 -5.79 0.28 6.90
CA PHE A 124 -4.86 -0.75 7.37
C PHE A 124 -5.55 -2.04 7.85
N ALA A 125 -6.79 -1.98 8.32
CA ALA A 125 -7.57 -3.19 8.59
C ALA A 125 -7.80 -4.00 7.32
N GLY A 126 -8.20 -3.35 6.22
CA GLY A 126 -8.35 -4.02 4.92
C GLY A 126 -7.03 -4.58 4.37
N VAL A 127 -5.91 -3.88 4.55
CA VAL A 127 -4.57 -4.38 4.20
C VAL A 127 -4.22 -5.63 5.01
N THR A 128 -4.55 -5.64 6.31
CA THR A 128 -4.34 -6.81 7.18
C THR A 128 -5.09 -8.03 6.67
N GLU A 129 -6.35 -7.88 6.28
CA GLU A 129 -7.16 -8.97 5.72
C GLU A 129 -6.54 -9.54 4.43
N ARG A 130 -6.04 -8.66 3.55
CA ARG A 130 -5.38 -9.08 2.30
C ARG A 130 -4.11 -9.88 2.56
N TYR A 131 -3.26 -9.43 3.49
CA TYR A 131 -2.02 -10.14 3.82
C TYR A 131 -2.29 -11.46 4.53
N SER A 132 -3.31 -11.53 5.38
CA SER A 132 -3.76 -12.77 6.00
C SER A 132 -4.32 -13.75 4.97
N ALA A 133 -5.05 -13.27 3.96
CA ALA A 133 -5.52 -14.12 2.87
C ALA A 133 -4.35 -14.68 2.05
N TYR A 134 -3.35 -13.86 1.74
CA TYR A 134 -2.13 -14.31 1.07
C TYR A 134 -1.33 -15.32 1.93
N ALA A 135 -1.20 -15.06 3.23
CA ALA A 135 -0.54 -16.00 4.15
C ALA A 135 -1.20 -17.37 4.15
N ARG A 136 -2.54 -17.44 4.15
CA ARG A 136 -3.28 -18.70 4.01
C ARG A 136 -2.98 -19.44 2.71
N GLN A 137 -2.81 -18.71 1.60
CA GLN A 137 -2.40 -19.32 0.32
C GLN A 137 -0.99 -19.92 0.38
N MET A 138 -0.07 -19.26 1.11
CA MET A 138 1.34 -19.70 1.20
C MET A 138 1.58 -20.78 2.25
N GLU A 139 0.69 -20.96 3.20
CA GLU A 139 0.79 -21.94 4.28
C GLU A 139 1.12 -23.36 3.77
N PRO A 140 0.38 -23.95 2.81
CA PRO A 140 0.68 -25.31 2.34
C PRO A 140 2.02 -25.41 1.60
N HIS A 141 2.53 -24.32 1.05
CA HIS A 141 3.81 -24.29 0.33
C HIS A 141 5.02 -24.14 1.26
N LEU A 142 4.88 -23.38 2.34
CA LEU A 142 5.94 -23.11 3.30
C LEU A 142 5.91 -24.06 4.51
N GLY A 143 4.76 -24.60 4.82
CA GLY A 143 4.52 -25.36 6.06
C GLY A 143 4.50 -24.47 7.30
N ILE A 144 4.37 -23.16 7.16
CA ILE A 144 4.29 -22.18 8.26
C ILE A 144 2.84 -21.77 8.41
N PRO A 145 2.22 -21.92 9.62
CA PRO A 145 0.84 -21.48 9.84
C PRO A 145 0.60 -20.02 9.51
N CYS A 146 -0.56 -19.69 8.96
CA CYS A 146 -0.88 -18.32 8.50
C CYS A 146 -0.81 -17.28 9.65
N GLU A 147 -1.10 -17.68 10.89
CA GLU A 147 -1.00 -16.86 12.10
C GLU A 147 0.45 -16.43 12.40
N VAL A 148 1.43 -17.25 11.98
CA VAL A 148 2.86 -16.96 12.11
C VAL A 148 3.39 -16.22 10.88
N LEU A 149 2.90 -16.60 9.69
CA LEU A 149 3.35 -16.03 8.43
C LEU A 149 2.86 -14.58 8.25
N THR A 150 1.65 -14.27 8.66
CA THR A 150 1.09 -12.90 8.54
C THR A 150 1.96 -11.84 9.24
N PRO A 151 2.38 -12.00 10.51
CA PRO A 151 3.33 -11.07 11.14
C PRO A 151 4.66 -10.92 10.38
N LEU A 152 5.19 -11.98 9.78
CA LEU A 152 6.42 -11.91 8.99
C LEU A 152 6.23 -11.05 7.72
N ILE A 153 5.06 -11.14 7.08
CA ILE A 153 4.70 -10.27 5.96
C ILE A 153 4.67 -8.80 6.41
N PHE A 154 4.12 -8.51 7.59
CA PHE A 154 4.13 -7.15 8.13
C PHE A 154 5.52 -6.62 8.41
N ILE A 155 6.44 -7.46 8.93
CA ILE A 155 7.85 -7.09 9.13
C ILE A 155 8.47 -6.70 7.78
N PHE A 156 8.27 -7.51 6.74
CA PHE A 156 8.74 -7.23 5.38
C PHE A 156 8.22 -5.90 4.85
N VAL A 157 6.89 -5.72 4.86
CA VAL A 157 6.24 -4.51 4.34
C VAL A 157 6.70 -3.27 5.11
N ARG A 158 6.79 -3.36 6.45
CA ARG A 158 7.24 -2.24 7.27
C ARG A 158 8.68 -1.84 6.95
N ALA A 159 9.57 -2.79 6.76
CA ALA A 159 10.95 -2.51 6.41
C ALA A 159 11.08 -1.91 4.98
N ALA A 160 10.31 -2.43 4.01
CA ALA A 160 10.26 -1.89 2.65
C ALA A 160 9.73 -0.45 2.63
N VAL A 161 8.68 -0.16 3.38
CA VAL A 161 8.14 1.20 3.51
C VAL A 161 9.09 2.12 4.25
N HIS A 162 9.75 1.66 5.33
CA HIS A 162 10.79 2.44 6.02
C HIS A 162 11.89 2.85 5.05
N TYR A 163 12.39 1.91 4.25
CA TYR A 163 13.38 2.21 3.22
C TYR A 163 12.84 3.21 2.18
N ALA A 164 11.60 3.08 1.75
CA ALA A 164 10.97 4.00 0.81
C ALA A 164 10.84 5.45 1.35
N LEU A 165 10.82 5.63 2.68
CA LEU A 165 10.71 6.93 3.33
C LEU A 165 12.06 7.56 3.67
N PHE A 166 13.05 6.76 4.09
CA PHE A 166 14.28 7.21 4.72
C PHE A 166 15.55 6.78 3.99
N GLU A 167 15.46 5.87 3.02
CA GLU A 167 16.59 5.28 2.28
C GLU A 167 17.64 4.63 3.21
N ASP A 168 17.17 4.13 4.38
CA ASP A 168 18.01 3.50 5.40
C ASP A 168 18.35 2.05 5.00
N GLU A 169 19.46 1.91 4.29
CA GLU A 169 19.99 0.64 3.76
C GLU A 169 20.37 -0.35 4.88
N TYR A 170 20.93 0.15 5.97
CA TYR A 170 21.31 -0.71 7.11
C TYR A 170 20.07 -1.32 7.78
N TYR A 171 19.06 -0.49 8.04
CA TYR A 171 17.81 -0.97 8.60
C TYR A 171 17.15 -2.01 7.70
N LEU A 172 17.04 -1.71 6.39
CA LEU A 172 16.45 -2.64 5.42
C LEU A 172 17.17 -3.98 5.44
N LYS A 173 18.49 -4.00 5.24
CA LYS A 173 19.27 -5.24 5.18
C LYS A 173 19.17 -6.05 6.46
N SER A 174 19.31 -5.41 7.62
CA SER A 174 19.18 -6.09 8.91
C SER A 174 17.84 -6.78 9.11
N GLN A 175 16.73 -6.13 8.71
CA GLN A 175 15.40 -6.72 8.79
C GLN A 175 15.21 -7.87 7.78
N MET A 176 15.72 -7.71 6.57
CA MET A 176 15.62 -8.74 5.53
C MET A 176 16.42 -10.00 5.89
N ASP A 177 17.62 -9.86 6.45
CA ASP A 177 18.45 -10.98 6.88
C ASP A 177 17.78 -11.79 8.02
N VAL A 178 17.22 -11.10 9.01
CA VAL A 178 16.45 -11.75 10.09
C VAL A 178 15.20 -12.42 9.54
N LEU A 179 14.48 -11.79 8.62
CA LEU A 179 13.29 -12.35 8.00
C LEU A 179 13.59 -13.64 7.24
N LYS A 180 14.65 -13.65 6.40
CA LYS A 180 15.09 -14.84 5.65
C LYS A 180 15.45 -15.99 6.58
N LEU A 181 16.22 -15.69 7.64
CA LEU A 181 16.56 -16.67 8.66
C LEU A 181 15.30 -17.22 9.34
N SER A 182 14.38 -16.35 9.73
CA SER A 182 13.13 -16.74 10.40
C SER A 182 12.28 -17.65 9.53
N VAL A 183 12.05 -17.30 8.26
CA VAL A 183 11.29 -18.12 7.32
C VAL A 183 11.95 -19.50 7.14
N SER A 184 13.29 -19.53 7.01
CA SER A 184 14.03 -20.79 6.84
C SER A 184 13.93 -21.71 8.07
N LEU A 185 14.06 -21.16 9.27
CA LEU A 185 14.01 -21.92 10.53
C LEU A 185 12.58 -22.44 10.80
N LEU A 186 11.59 -21.57 10.67
CA LEU A 186 10.19 -21.90 10.90
C LEU A 186 9.68 -22.94 9.91
N SER A 187 10.00 -22.80 8.62
CA SER A 187 9.62 -23.79 7.62
C SER A 187 10.21 -25.18 7.92
N LYS A 188 11.46 -25.24 8.42
CA LYS A 188 12.08 -26.50 8.83
C LYS A 188 11.42 -27.09 10.09
N GLN A 189 11.08 -26.26 11.06
CA GLN A 189 10.46 -26.67 12.31
C GLN A 189 9.07 -27.25 12.05
N TYR A 190 8.18 -26.49 11.42
CA TYR A 190 6.80 -26.93 11.18
C TYR A 190 6.68 -28.14 10.25
N ARG A 191 7.59 -28.28 9.27
CA ARG A 191 7.62 -29.49 8.43
C ARG A 191 8.03 -30.75 9.20
N LYS A 192 8.88 -30.63 10.24
CA LYS A 192 9.24 -31.77 11.09
C LYS A 192 8.11 -32.18 12.03
N GLU A 193 7.36 -31.20 12.54
CA GLU A 193 6.22 -31.43 13.43
C GLU A 193 5.00 -32.01 12.71
N GLY A 194 4.89 -31.81 11.39
CA GLY A 194 3.82 -32.34 10.54
C GLY A 194 4.10 -33.71 9.90
N GLN A 195 5.25 -34.34 10.17
CA GLN A 195 5.52 -35.72 9.76
C GLN A 195 5.08 -36.65 10.90
N PRO A 196 4.12 -37.58 10.63
CA PRO A 196 3.67 -38.58 11.61
C PRO A 196 4.79 -39.58 11.95
#